data_6c29763885a465db987823e9a9bfdc12
#
_entry.id   6c29763885a465db987823e9a9bfdc12
#
_cell.length_a   1.000
_cell.length_b   1.000
_cell.length_c   1.000
_cell.angle_alpha   90.00
_cell.angle_beta   90.00
_cell.angle_gamma   90.00
#
_symmetry.space_group_name_H-M   'P 1'
#
loop_
_entity.id
_entity.type
_entity.pdbx_description
1 polymer ?
#
loop_
_entity_poly.entity_id
_entity_poly.type
_entity_poly.pdbx_seq_one_letter_code
_entity_poly.pdbx_strand_id
1 'polypeptide(L)'
;MYWDFLWREGFALSNIVLIGMPGCGKSTVGVLLAKALGMDFVDTDVVFQAKEGRKLQRIIEEIGIDAFLKKEEEAILDLALDRTVIATGGSVVYGERAMKRLHENGVVIYIRLPYAEIERRLSNLATRGVTLREGQTLYDLYQERIPLYENEADIVFDATGFEIEKTVAAIARRVEALNGVSYAG
;
A
#
# COMPACT_ATOMS: atom_id res chain seq x y z
N MET A 1 -22.99 2.76 -19.63
CA MET A 1 -24.11 1.91 -19.20
C MET A 1 -23.69 0.55 -18.64
N TYR A 2 -22.39 0.19 -18.59
CA TYR A 2 -21.87 -1.03 -17.94
C TYR A 2 -21.32 -0.80 -16.52
N TRP A 3 -21.10 0.44 -16.14
CA TRP A 3 -20.46 0.81 -14.87
C TRP A 3 -21.46 1.00 -13.71
N ASP A 4 -22.74 1.27 -14.00
CA ASP A 4 -23.79 1.47 -12.96
C ASP A 4 -24.24 0.17 -12.28
N PHE A 5 -23.88 -1.00 -12.82
CA PHE A 5 -24.29 -2.30 -12.29
C PHE A 5 -23.42 -2.75 -11.09
N LEU A 6 -22.16 -2.30 -11.01
CA LEU A 6 -21.22 -2.70 -9.97
C LEU A 6 -21.50 -2.05 -8.60
N TRP A 7 -22.41 -1.08 -8.56
CA TRP A 7 -22.65 -0.24 -7.38
C TRP A 7 -24.03 -0.46 -6.74
N ARG A 8 -24.74 -1.53 -7.13
CA ARG A 8 -26.00 -1.87 -6.48
C ARG A 8 -25.77 -2.72 -5.24
N GLU A 9 -26.02 -2.10 -4.08
CA GLU A 9 -26.37 -2.68 -2.78
C GLU A 9 -25.65 -3.99 -2.40
N GLY A 10 -24.52 -3.89 -1.70
CA GLY A 10 -23.87 -5.02 -1.05
C GLY A 10 -22.34 -5.02 -0.97
N PHE A 11 -21.63 -4.00 -1.43
CA PHE A 11 -20.18 -3.92 -1.22
C PHE A 11 -19.86 -3.61 0.24
N ALA A 12 -19.52 -4.64 1.01
CA ALA A 12 -19.15 -4.53 2.41
C ALA A 12 -17.74 -3.92 2.62
N LEU A 13 -16.92 -3.82 1.56
CA LEU A 13 -15.57 -3.27 1.63
C LEU A 13 -15.54 -1.84 1.11
N SER A 14 -15.28 -0.89 1.99
CA SER A 14 -15.17 0.51 1.60
C SER A 14 -13.83 0.83 0.96
N ASN A 15 -12.70 0.30 1.45
CA ASN A 15 -11.36 0.60 0.94
C ASN A 15 -10.55 -0.66 0.58
N ILE A 16 -9.55 -0.48 -0.27
CA ILE A 16 -8.50 -1.47 -0.57
C ILE A 16 -7.17 -0.87 -0.17
N VAL A 17 -6.47 -1.49 0.78
CA VAL A 17 -5.20 -1.00 1.31
C VAL A 17 -4.06 -1.84 0.75
N LEU A 18 -3.10 -1.21 0.09
CA LEU A 18 -1.92 -1.87 -0.45
C LEU A 18 -0.72 -1.63 0.45
N ILE A 19 -0.17 -2.70 1.03
CA ILE A 19 1.04 -2.69 1.86
C ILE A 19 2.17 -3.48 1.20
N GLY A 20 3.40 -3.28 1.67
CA GLY A 20 4.59 -4.00 1.19
C GLY A 20 5.82 -3.12 1.08
N MET A 21 6.93 -3.72 0.72
CA MET A 21 8.23 -3.06 0.63
C MET A 21 8.22 -1.84 -0.31
N PRO A 22 9.04 -0.81 -0.05
CA PRO A 22 9.34 0.21 -1.04
C PRO A 22 9.76 -0.44 -2.36
N GLY A 23 9.31 0.10 -3.49
CA GLY A 23 9.63 -0.47 -4.81
C GLY A 23 8.81 -1.69 -5.23
N CYS A 24 7.93 -2.27 -4.39
CA CYS A 24 7.10 -3.41 -4.80
C CYS A 24 5.98 -3.04 -5.80
N GLY A 25 5.68 -1.74 -5.98
CA GLY A 25 4.75 -1.28 -7.01
C GLY A 25 3.38 -0.81 -6.51
N LYS A 26 3.18 -0.61 -5.22
CA LYS A 26 1.89 -0.20 -4.61
C LYS A 26 1.22 0.98 -5.31
N SER A 27 1.94 2.07 -5.52
CA SER A 27 1.39 3.28 -6.17
C SER A 27 0.95 3.01 -7.61
N THR A 28 1.76 2.27 -8.38
CA THR A 28 1.45 1.96 -9.78
C THR A 28 0.28 0.98 -9.89
N VAL A 29 0.31 -0.10 -9.11
CA VAL A 29 -0.78 -1.07 -9.03
C VAL A 29 -2.04 -0.39 -8.50
N GLY A 30 -1.91 0.45 -7.47
CA GLY A 30 -3.03 1.13 -6.82
C GLY A 30 -3.81 2.04 -7.76
N VAL A 31 -3.13 2.89 -8.52
CA VAL A 31 -3.81 3.80 -9.46
C VAL A 31 -4.52 3.03 -10.57
N LEU A 32 -3.92 1.94 -11.07
CA LEU A 32 -4.54 1.11 -12.11
C LEU A 32 -5.69 0.26 -11.55
N LEU A 33 -5.56 -0.25 -10.32
CA LEU A 33 -6.60 -0.98 -9.63
C LEU A 33 -7.82 -0.09 -9.35
N ALA A 34 -7.58 1.12 -8.86
CA ALA A 34 -8.63 2.12 -8.63
C ALA A 34 -9.39 2.42 -9.93
N LYS A 35 -8.66 2.64 -11.03
CA LYS A 35 -9.27 2.83 -12.36
C LYS A 35 -10.08 1.61 -12.80
N ALA A 36 -9.56 0.40 -12.59
CA ALA A 36 -10.24 -0.84 -12.98
C ALA A 36 -11.53 -1.07 -12.20
N LEU A 37 -11.54 -0.70 -10.91
CA LEU A 37 -12.69 -0.90 -10.01
C LEU A 37 -13.61 0.33 -9.90
N GLY A 38 -13.30 1.45 -10.57
CA GLY A 38 -14.06 2.70 -10.45
C GLY A 38 -14.04 3.29 -9.04
N MET A 39 -12.92 3.17 -8.34
CA MET A 39 -12.67 3.69 -6.99
C MET A 39 -11.78 4.92 -7.04
N ASP A 40 -11.78 5.70 -5.96
CA ASP A 40 -10.79 6.75 -5.76
C ASP A 40 -9.39 6.17 -5.48
N PHE A 41 -8.35 6.98 -5.64
CA PHE A 41 -6.97 6.59 -5.35
C PHE A 41 -6.29 7.60 -4.45
N VAL A 42 -5.61 7.09 -3.41
CA VAL A 42 -4.76 7.87 -2.52
C VAL A 42 -3.42 7.17 -2.33
N ASP A 43 -2.32 7.93 -2.47
CA ASP A 43 -0.99 7.52 -2.05
C ASP A 43 -0.63 8.29 -0.79
N THR A 44 -0.47 7.60 0.35
CA THR A 44 -0.26 8.24 1.65
C THR A 44 1.07 8.98 1.72
N ASP A 45 2.09 8.55 0.98
CA ASP A 45 3.38 9.24 0.89
C ASP A 45 3.22 10.60 0.19
N VAL A 46 2.38 10.66 -0.84
CA VAL A 46 2.08 11.91 -1.57
C VAL A 46 1.30 12.87 -0.67
N VAL A 47 0.27 12.37 0.02
CA VAL A 47 -0.53 13.18 0.96
C VAL A 47 0.34 13.74 2.07
N PHE A 48 1.19 12.90 2.67
CA PHE A 48 2.07 13.31 3.75
C PHE A 48 3.08 14.37 3.29
N GLN A 49 3.71 14.18 2.12
CA GLN A 49 4.61 15.17 1.53
C GLN A 49 3.90 16.50 1.24
N ALA A 50 2.67 16.46 0.73
CA ALA A 50 1.88 17.66 0.48
C ALA A 50 1.55 18.41 1.78
N LYS A 51 1.18 17.69 2.85
CA LYS A 51 0.90 18.26 4.18
C LYS A 51 2.15 18.91 4.80
N GLU A 52 3.31 18.26 4.70
CA GLU A 52 4.58 18.77 5.25
C GLU A 52 5.28 19.78 4.34
N GLY A 53 4.86 19.93 3.08
CA GLY A 53 5.50 20.82 2.09
C GLY A 53 6.92 20.42 1.68
N ARG A 54 7.33 19.16 1.93
CA ARG A 54 8.69 18.65 1.77
C ARG A 54 8.69 17.19 1.33
N LYS A 55 9.79 16.75 0.72
CA LYS A 55 10.00 15.33 0.37
C LYS A 55 10.25 14.49 1.62
N LEU A 56 9.80 13.23 1.62
CA LEU A 56 9.98 12.27 2.73
C LEU A 56 11.40 12.21 3.24
N GLN A 57 12.38 12.10 2.34
CA GLN A 57 13.79 12.06 2.71
C GLN A 57 14.23 13.26 3.56
N ARG A 58 13.79 14.47 3.19
CA ARG A 58 14.09 15.68 3.94
C ARG A 58 13.45 15.69 5.32
N ILE A 59 12.21 15.20 5.41
CA ILE A 59 11.52 15.10 6.69
C ILE A 59 12.28 14.15 7.61
N ILE A 60 12.67 12.96 7.11
CA ILE A 60 13.43 11.96 7.89
C ILE A 60 14.78 12.53 8.36
N GLU A 61 15.51 13.23 7.48
CA GLU A 61 16.80 13.85 7.81
C GLU A 61 16.67 14.90 8.92
N GLU A 62 15.57 15.66 8.94
CA GLU A 62 15.37 16.77 9.89
C GLU A 62 14.83 16.30 11.26
N ILE A 63 13.90 15.36 11.29
CA ILE A 63 13.21 14.97 12.53
C ILE A 63 13.57 13.57 13.03
N GLY A 64 14.31 12.80 12.23
CA GLY A 64 14.66 11.41 12.53
C GLY A 64 13.51 10.42 12.26
N ILE A 65 13.86 9.13 12.23
CA ILE A 65 12.95 8.05 11.82
C ILE A 65 11.78 7.91 12.80
N ASP A 66 12.03 7.91 14.09
CA ASP A 66 10.96 7.65 15.08
C ASP A 66 9.89 8.75 15.10
N ALA A 67 10.31 10.02 14.95
CA ALA A 67 9.36 11.13 14.83
C ALA A 67 8.63 11.11 13.48
N PHE A 68 9.32 10.70 12.41
CA PHE A 68 8.71 10.50 11.09
C PHE A 68 7.60 9.45 11.14
N LEU A 69 7.85 8.26 11.74
CA LEU A 69 6.85 7.19 11.85
C LEU A 69 5.60 7.63 12.60
N LYS A 70 5.76 8.41 13.68
CA LYS A 70 4.61 8.97 14.42
C LYS A 70 3.79 9.93 13.57
N LYS A 71 4.44 10.80 12.83
CA LYS A 71 3.76 11.74 11.92
C LYS A 71 3.09 11.05 10.73
N GLU A 72 3.71 9.99 10.19
CA GLU A 72 3.12 9.14 9.16
C GLU A 72 1.83 8.48 9.67
N GLU A 73 1.86 7.91 10.88
CA GLU A 73 0.69 7.36 11.53
C GLU A 73 -0.42 8.40 11.70
N GLU A 74 -0.10 9.59 12.26
CA GLU A 74 -1.05 10.70 12.43
C GLU A 74 -1.66 11.13 11.10
N ALA A 75 -0.86 11.21 10.03
CA ALA A 75 -1.35 11.58 8.71
C ALA A 75 -2.38 10.58 8.17
N ILE A 76 -2.21 9.28 8.45
CA ILE A 76 -3.16 8.24 8.06
C ILE A 76 -4.45 8.34 8.90
N LEU A 77 -4.34 8.60 10.20
CA LEU A 77 -5.50 8.75 11.07
C LEU A 77 -6.39 9.94 10.70
N ASP A 78 -5.82 10.99 10.12
CA ASP A 78 -6.54 12.17 9.64
C ASP A 78 -7.32 11.90 8.33
N LEU A 79 -7.08 10.77 7.65
CA LEU A 79 -7.76 10.46 6.40
C LEU A 79 -9.17 9.94 6.64
N ALA A 80 -10.14 10.59 6.01
CA ALA A 80 -11.53 10.13 5.93
C ALA A 80 -11.76 9.59 4.50
N LEU A 81 -11.47 8.32 4.28
CA LEU A 81 -11.53 7.69 2.97
C LEU A 81 -12.64 6.64 2.93
N ASP A 82 -13.36 6.64 1.82
CA ASP A 82 -14.35 5.65 1.47
C ASP A 82 -14.22 5.31 -0.02
N ARG A 83 -14.44 4.06 -0.39
CA ARG A 83 -14.34 3.57 -1.76
C ARG A 83 -13.01 3.94 -2.44
N THR A 84 -11.93 3.81 -1.69
CA THR A 84 -10.60 4.28 -2.11
C THR A 84 -9.59 3.14 -2.13
N VAL A 85 -8.77 3.07 -3.17
CA VAL A 85 -7.54 2.28 -3.18
C VAL A 85 -6.45 3.12 -2.55
N ILE A 86 -5.90 2.64 -1.44
CA ILE A 86 -4.90 3.32 -0.62
C ILE A 86 -3.55 2.65 -0.82
N ALA A 87 -2.61 3.32 -1.49
CA ALA A 87 -1.21 2.90 -1.51
C ALA A 87 -0.48 3.52 -0.31
N THR A 88 0.09 2.69 0.56
CA THR A 88 0.74 3.16 1.79
C THR A 88 2.25 3.31 1.63
N GLY A 89 2.87 4.08 2.52
CA GLY A 89 4.31 4.02 2.77
C GLY A 89 4.74 2.61 3.22
N GLY A 90 6.00 2.26 2.95
CA GLY A 90 6.51 0.94 3.37
C GLY A 90 6.66 0.78 4.88
N SER A 91 6.59 1.85 5.63
CA SER A 91 6.70 1.90 7.10
C SER A 91 5.37 1.81 7.84
N VAL A 92 4.24 1.83 7.13
CA VAL A 92 2.89 1.85 7.71
C VAL A 92 2.67 0.76 8.77
N VAL A 93 3.27 -0.42 8.60
CA VAL A 93 3.15 -1.56 9.51
C VAL A 93 3.77 -1.38 10.89
N TYR A 94 4.52 -0.28 11.11
CA TYR A 94 4.97 0.10 12.44
C TYR A 94 3.94 0.92 13.23
N GLY A 95 2.95 1.49 12.55
CA GLY A 95 1.88 2.28 13.16
C GLY A 95 0.67 1.45 13.52
N GLU A 96 0.60 0.94 14.76
CA GLU A 96 -0.51 0.08 15.21
C GLU A 96 -1.89 0.75 15.05
N ARG A 97 -1.98 2.05 15.38
CA ARG A 97 -3.23 2.80 15.26
C ARG A 97 -3.63 3.03 13.80
N ALA A 98 -2.63 3.29 12.94
CA ALA A 98 -2.86 3.43 11.51
C ALA A 98 -3.34 2.10 10.90
N MET A 99 -2.66 0.99 11.20
CA MET A 99 -3.07 -0.33 10.70
C MET A 99 -4.48 -0.70 11.19
N LYS A 100 -4.78 -0.50 12.48
CA LYS A 100 -6.13 -0.70 13.01
C LYS A 100 -7.17 0.11 12.24
N ARG A 101 -6.91 1.39 12.00
CA ARG A 101 -7.82 2.28 11.25
C ARG A 101 -8.03 1.81 9.81
N LEU A 102 -6.97 1.33 9.15
CA LEU A 102 -7.03 0.82 7.79
C LEU A 102 -7.84 -0.49 7.70
N HIS A 103 -7.71 -1.38 8.69
CA HIS A 103 -8.51 -2.62 8.80
C HIS A 103 -10.00 -2.36 9.08
N GLU A 104 -10.34 -1.35 9.89
CA GLU A 104 -11.73 -1.05 10.24
C GLU A 104 -12.61 -0.79 9.00
N ASN A 105 -12.03 -0.25 7.93
CA ASN A 105 -12.76 0.22 6.75
C ASN A 105 -12.22 -0.34 5.42
N GLY A 106 -11.40 -1.39 5.43
CA GLY A 106 -10.80 -1.88 4.19
C GLY A 106 -10.25 -3.29 4.29
N VAL A 107 -9.92 -3.84 3.12
CA VAL A 107 -9.15 -5.08 2.98
C VAL A 107 -7.68 -4.75 2.75
N VAL A 108 -6.81 -5.33 3.56
CA VAL A 108 -5.35 -5.11 3.48
C VAL A 108 -4.70 -6.16 2.59
N ILE A 109 -4.04 -5.73 1.53
CA ILE A 109 -3.39 -6.57 0.55
C ILE A 109 -1.88 -6.33 0.58
N TYR A 110 -1.12 -7.34 0.94
CA TYR A 110 0.32 -7.32 0.87
C TYR A 110 0.80 -7.71 -0.54
N ILE A 111 1.46 -6.79 -1.25
CA ILE A 111 2.14 -7.07 -2.52
C ILE A 111 3.55 -7.57 -2.20
N ARG A 112 3.72 -8.91 -2.24
CA ARG A 112 4.97 -9.57 -1.94
C ARG A 112 5.85 -9.68 -3.18
N LEU A 113 7.12 -9.33 -3.02
CA LEU A 113 8.18 -9.59 -3.99
C LEU A 113 9.43 -10.14 -3.27
N PRO A 114 10.23 -11.00 -3.91
CA PRO A 114 11.48 -11.48 -3.33
C PRO A 114 12.51 -10.35 -3.22
N TYR A 115 13.42 -10.48 -2.25
CA TYR A 115 14.44 -9.47 -1.96
C TYR A 115 15.23 -9.02 -3.21
N ALA A 116 15.69 -9.98 -4.03
CA ALA A 116 16.46 -9.68 -5.23
C ALA A 116 15.71 -8.72 -6.21
N GLU A 117 14.39 -8.84 -6.29
CA GLU A 117 13.58 -7.96 -7.13
C GLU A 117 13.42 -6.57 -6.50
N ILE A 118 13.25 -6.51 -5.19
CA ILE A 118 13.20 -5.23 -4.43
C ILE A 118 14.54 -4.50 -4.56
N GLU A 119 15.66 -5.20 -4.32
CA GLU A 119 17.01 -4.65 -4.45
C GLU A 119 17.25 -4.10 -5.86
N ARG A 120 16.92 -4.87 -6.90
CA ARG A 120 17.05 -4.44 -8.30
C ARG A 120 16.24 -3.18 -8.59
N ARG A 121 15.00 -3.08 -8.08
CA ARG A 121 14.13 -1.92 -8.31
C ARG A 121 14.58 -0.69 -7.53
N LEU A 122 15.11 -0.87 -6.34
CA LEU A 122 15.58 0.24 -5.50
C LEU A 122 16.98 0.73 -5.89
N SER A 123 17.85 -0.13 -6.45
CA SER A 123 19.17 0.29 -6.95
C SER A 123 19.07 1.30 -8.11
N ASN A 124 17.99 1.25 -8.89
CA ASN A 124 17.70 2.18 -9.98
C ASN A 124 16.94 3.44 -9.54
N LEU A 125 16.48 3.47 -8.29
CA LEU A 125 15.65 4.53 -7.72
C LEU A 125 16.41 5.21 -6.58
N ALA A 126 17.59 5.77 -6.88
CA ALA A 126 18.35 6.53 -5.90
C ALA A 126 17.39 7.37 -5.04
N THR A 127 17.21 6.99 -3.76
CA THR A 127 16.59 7.79 -2.71
C THR A 127 15.06 7.96 -2.71
N ARG A 128 14.27 6.95 -2.93
CA ARG A 128 12.87 7.05 -2.57
C ARG A 128 12.67 6.68 -1.09
N GLY A 129 12.81 7.66 -0.18
CA GLY A 129 12.22 7.63 1.17
C GLY A 129 12.30 6.29 1.92
N VAL A 130 13.35 5.48 1.68
CA VAL A 130 13.55 4.24 2.41
C VAL A 130 14.10 4.60 3.78
N THR A 131 13.31 4.39 4.81
CA THR A 131 13.72 4.62 6.20
C THR A 131 14.68 3.51 6.64
N LEU A 132 15.97 3.71 6.47
CA LEU A 132 17.02 2.85 7.02
C LEU A 132 17.56 3.47 8.32
N ARG A 133 17.70 2.67 9.36
CA ARG A 133 18.40 3.07 10.60
C ARG A 133 19.90 3.07 10.35
N GLU A 134 20.64 3.76 11.19
CA GLU A 134 22.09 3.77 11.10
C GLU A 134 22.66 2.34 11.16
N GLY A 135 23.47 1.98 10.15
CA GLY A 135 24.05 0.64 10.02
C GLY A 135 23.10 -0.44 9.47
N GLN A 136 21.81 -0.15 9.26
CA GLN A 136 20.85 -1.10 8.71
C GLN A 136 20.99 -1.20 7.18
N THR A 137 21.10 -2.41 6.67
CA THR A 137 21.06 -2.69 5.22
C THR A 137 19.61 -2.81 4.70
N LEU A 138 19.42 -2.72 3.40
CA LEU A 138 18.12 -3.00 2.78
C LEU A 138 17.65 -4.44 3.06
N TYR A 139 18.58 -5.39 3.16
CA TYR A 139 18.27 -6.78 3.50
C TYR A 139 17.75 -6.91 4.93
N ASP A 140 18.38 -6.24 5.89
CA ASP A 140 17.93 -6.24 7.28
C ASP A 140 16.52 -5.65 7.39
N LEU A 141 16.27 -4.54 6.70
CA LEU A 141 14.94 -3.93 6.64
C LEU A 141 13.91 -4.87 6.01
N TYR A 142 14.28 -5.58 4.94
CA TYR A 142 13.44 -6.55 4.28
C TYR A 142 13.06 -7.68 5.25
N GLN A 143 14.03 -8.28 5.93
CA GLN A 143 13.80 -9.36 6.91
C GLN A 143 12.93 -8.90 8.09
N GLU A 144 13.13 -7.67 8.56
CA GLU A 144 12.35 -7.08 9.65
C GLU A 144 10.87 -6.89 9.26
N ARG A 145 10.61 -6.40 8.02
CA ARG A 145 9.26 -6.00 7.61
C ARG A 145 8.41 -7.14 7.05
N ILE A 146 9.00 -8.19 6.48
CA ILE A 146 8.21 -9.30 5.90
C ILE A 146 7.22 -9.88 6.89
N PRO A 147 7.61 -10.30 8.12
CA PRO A 147 6.66 -10.85 9.08
C PRO A 147 5.58 -9.85 9.49
N LEU A 148 5.89 -8.55 9.52
CA LEU A 148 4.90 -7.52 9.83
C LEU A 148 3.86 -7.40 8.71
N TYR A 149 4.29 -7.37 7.44
CA TYR A 149 3.34 -7.35 6.32
C TYR A 149 2.48 -8.61 6.27
N GLU A 150 3.07 -9.78 6.52
CA GLU A 150 2.33 -11.05 6.53
C GLU A 150 1.28 -11.10 7.65
N ASN A 151 1.60 -10.53 8.81
CA ASN A 151 0.68 -10.47 9.96
C ASN A 151 -0.49 -9.50 9.72
N GLU A 152 -0.23 -8.40 9.05
CA GLU A 152 -1.24 -7.36 8.79
C GLU A 152 -2.08 -7.62 7.53
N ALA A 153 -1.74 -8.59 6.70
CA ALA A 153 -2.42 -8.80 5.43
C ALA A 153 -3.63 -9.72 5.53
N ASP A 154 -4.79 -9.26 5.06
CA ASP A 154 -5.94 -10.13 4.78
C ASP A 154 -5.67 -11.00 3.54
N ILE A 155 -4.93 -10.45 2.56
CA ILE A 155 -4.52 -11.13 1.34
C ILE A 155 -3.02 -10.94 1.12
N VAL A 156 -2.28 -12.03 1.01
CA VAL A 156 -0.90 -12.00 0.49
C VAL A 156 -0.94 -12.27 -1.01
N PHE A 157 -0.52 -11.30 -1.80
CA PHE A 157 -0.39 -11.42 -3.24
C PHE A 157 1.08 -11.53 -3.65
N ASP A 158 1.50 -12.70 -4.11
CA ASP A 158 2.83 -12.90 -4.67
C ASP A 158 2.88 -12.36 -6.10
N ALA A 159 3.58 -11.25 -6.29
CA ALA A 159 3.72 -10.58 -7.57
C ALA A 159 4.97 -11.01 -8.36
N THR A 160 5.65 -12.08 -7.93
CA THR A 160 6.87 -12.58 -8.57
C THR A 160 6.58 -12.99 -10.03
N GLY A 161 7.30 -12.39 -10.98
CA GLY A 161 7.13 -12.68 -12.41
C GLY A 161 5.86 -12.12 -13.06
N PHE A 162 5.03 -11.40 -12.31
CA PHE A 162 3.85 -10.76 -12.87
C PHE A 162 4.17 -9.38 -13.45
N GLU A 163 3.62 -9.10 -14.61
CA GLU A 163 3.50 -7.75 -15.15
C GLU A 163 2.42 -6.97 -14.38
N ILE A 164 2.50 -5.64 -14.43
CA ILE A 164 1.60 -4.78 -13.64
C ILE A 164 0.13 -5.04 -13.98
N GLU A 165 -0.21 -5.16 -15.25
CA GLU A 165 -1.59 -5.39 -15.70
C GLU A 165 -2.13 -6.74 -15.19
N LYS A 166 -1.31 -7.78 -15.19
CA LYS A 166 -1.68 -9.09 -14.65
C LYS A 166 -1.85 -9.05 -13.13
N THR A 167 -0.99 -8.29 -12.44
CA THR A 167 -1.10 -8.05 -11.00
C THR A 167 -2.44 -7.37 -10.67
N VAL A 168 -2.77 -6.29 -11.37
CA VAL A 168 -4.03 -5.55 -11.20
C VAL A 168 -5.24 -6.47 -11.42
N ALA A 169 -5.27 -7.19 -12.53
CA ALA A 169 -6.39 -8.09 -12.86
C ALA A 169 -6.55 -9.22 -11.82
N ALA A 170 -5.45 -9.76 -11.31
CA ALA A 170 -5.48 -10.83 -10.31
C ALA A 170 -5.95 -10.32 -8.93
N ILE A 171 -5.51 -9.14 -8.53
CA ILE A 171 -5.96 -8.50 -7.28
C ILE A 171 -7.44 -8.13 -7.39
N ALA A 172 -7.88 -7.53 -8.49
CA ALA A 172 -9.28 -7.17 -8.72
C ALA A 172 -10.19 -8.39 -8.55
N ARG A 173 -9.88 -9.51 -9.19
CA ARG A 173 -10.65 -10.76 -9.06
C ARG A 173 -10.73 -11.27 -7.62
N ARG A 174 -9.65 -11.16 -6.84
CA ARG A 174 -9.65 -11.60 -5.44
C ARG A 174 -10.54 -10.71 -4.56
N VAL A 175 -10.49 -9.40 -4.78
CA VAL A 175 -11.35 -8.44 -4.07
C VAL A 175 -12.82 -8.66 -4.42
N GLU A 176 -13.13 -8.84 -5.69
CA GLU A 176 -14.48 -9.15 -6.17
C GLU A 176 -15.02 -10.45 -5.55
N ALA A 177 -14.19 -11.49 -5.46
CA ALA A 177 -14.57 -12.76 -4.84
C ALA A 177 -14.89 -12.61 -3.34
N LEU A 178 -14.19 -11.75 -2.60
CA LEU A 178 -14.50 -11.45 -1.21
C LEU A 178 -15.86 -10.76 -1.03
N ASN A 179 -16.26 -9.96 -2.02
CA ASN A 179 -17.53 -9.23 -2.00
C ASN A 179 -18.73 -10.08 -2.47
N GLY A 180 -18.55 -11.38 -2.73
CA GLY A 180 -19.64 -12.27 -3.16
C GLY A 180 -20.10 -12.05 -4.59
N VAL A 181 -19.36 -11.27 -5.39
CA VAL A 181 -19.66 -11.03 -6.82
C VAL A 181 -18.91 -12.08 -7.64
N SER A 182 -19.62 -13.13 -8.04
CA SER A 182 -19.10 -14.10 -9.00
C SER A 182 -19.38 -13.56 -10.42
N TYR A 183 -18.32 -13.18 -11.13
CA TYR A 183 -18.44 -13.02 -12.58
C TYR A 183 -18.51 -14.42 -13.21
N ALA A 184 -19.70 -14.82 -13.64
CA ALA A 184 -19.83 -15.85 -14.66
C ALA A 184 -19.22 -15.28 -15.96
N GLY A 185 -18.16 -15.95 -16.46
CA GLY A 185 -17.26 -15.58 -17.53
C GLY A 185 -17.90 -15.38 -18.91
#